data_2f7f8c1caa43db700a618fa99f917c20
#
_entry.id   2f7f8c1caa43db700a618fa99f917c20
#
_cell.length_a   1.000
_cell.length_b   1.000
_cell.length_c   1.000
_cell.angle_alpha   90.00
_cell.angle_beta   90.00
_cell.angle_gamma   90.00
#
_symmetry.space_group_name_H-M   'P 1'
#
loop_
_entity.id
_entity.type
_entity.pdbx_description
1 polymer ?
#
loop_
_entity_poly.entity_id
_entity_poly.type
_entity_poly.pdbx_seq_one_letter_code
_entity_poly.pdbx_strand_id
1 'polypeptide(L)'
;MILSRILEHKKAELRHKQSRGYLSELKARIQDTPGPLGFAVTLEATRTAGCPALIAEVKKASPSLGLLRPEFSERFDYLEIAKTYHTHGASALSVLTDKDFFQGSLDYLREIKQSVPMPALNKEFMVEEIQFYEARAYGADAVLLIVAALERQQMIDFYALAKGLGLDVLVETHHERELDRVLERLPDVRLIGINNRDLKTFTTDLGVTIRLASRIPAGKLIVSESGIHQRAHVVQLAEAGVHAMLVGESLIRADDIGEKIRELRGVSAQATA
;
A
#
# COMPACT_ATOMS: atom_id res chain seq x y z
N MET A 1 15.56 -16.43 2.13
CA MET A 1 14.13 -16.01 2.11
C MET A 1 13.90 -15.01 0.99
N ILE A 2 12.68 -14.94 0.42
CA ILE A 2 12.41 -14.04 -0.71
C ILE A 2 12.64 -12.57 -0.34
N LEU A 3 12.18 -12.14 0.84
CA LEU A 3 12.37 -10.76 1.31
C LEU A 3 13.86 -10.38 1.33
N SER A 4 14.74 -11.20 1.90
CA SER A 4 16.18 -10.92 1.94
C SER A 4 16.77 -10.73 0.56
N ARG A 5 16.37 -11.58 -0.40
CA ARG A 5 16.79 -11.47 -1.81
C ARG A 5 16.31 -10.17 -2.47
N ILE A 6 15.05 -9.78 -2.19
CA ILE A 6 14.49 -8.50 -2.69
C ILE A 6 15.28 -7.32 -2.12
N LEU A 7 15.53 -7.32 -0.80
CA LEU A 7 16.25 -6.22 -0.14
C LEU A 7 17.70 -6.08 -0.61
N GLU A 8 18.41 -7.20 -0.80
CA GLU A 8 19.77 -7.18 -1.37
C GLU A 8 19.78 -6.62 -2.79
N HIS A 9 18.84 -7.07 -3.62
CA HIS A 9 18.69 -6.58 -4.98
C HIS A 9 18.38 -5.08 -5.01
N LYS A 10 17.42 -4.63 -4.20
CA LYS A 10 17.02 -3.23 -4.10
C LYS A 10 18.18 -2.33 -3.65
N LYS A 11 18.95 -2.75 -2.65
CA LYS A 11 20.17 -2.03 -2.24
C LYS A 11 21.19 -1.91 -3.36
N ALA A 12 21.35 -2.97 -4.18
CA ALA A 12 22.25 -2.94 -5.33
C ALA A 12 21.74 -1.98 -6.43
N GLU A 13 20.45 -2.01 -6.74
CA GLU A 13 19.78 -1.10 -7.68
C GLU A 13 19.99 0.37 -7.29
N LEU A 14 19.82 0.69 -6.02
CA LEU A 14 19.85 2.06 -5.53
C LEU A 14 21.27 2.66 -5.40
N ARG A 15 22.32 1.84 -5.38
CA ARG A 15 23.71 2.36 -5.32
C ARG A 15 24.02 3.38 -6.43
N HIS A 16 23.45 3.19 -7.62
CA HIS A 16 23.67 4.10 -8.75
C HIS A 16 22.84 5.41 -8.65
N LYS A 17 21.82 5.44 -7.78
CA LYS A 17 20.93 6.60 -7.60
C LYS A 17 21.39 7.56 -6.48
N GLN A 18 22.45 7.24 -5.75
CA GLN A 18 22.92 8.01 -4.59
C GLN A 18 23.78 9.25 -4.98
N SER A 19 23.66 9.79 -6.19
CA SER A 19 24.37 11.00 -6.57
C SER A 19 23.74 12.25 -5.96
N ARG A 20 24.58 13.23 -5.55
CA ARG A 20 24.09 14.53 -5.05
C ARG A 20 23.25 15.27 -6.09
N GLY A 21 23.56 15.12 -7.36
CA GLY A 21 22.80 15.72 -8.46
C GLY A 21 21.37 15.19 -8.51
N TYR A 22 21.19 13.86 -8.42
CA TYR A 22 19.86 13.24 -8.46
C TYR A 22 18.98 13.66 -7.28
N LEU A 23 19.52 13.70 -6.06
CA LEU A 23 18.76 14.19 -4.91
C LEU A 23 18.33 15.67 -5.07
N SER A 24 19.22 16.52 -5.63
CA SER A 24 18.89 17.92 -5.89
C SER A 24 17.78 18.06 -6.93
N GLU A 25 17.81 17.24 -7.98
CA GLU A 25 16.75 17.17 -8.99
C GLU A 25 15.40 16.76 -8.38
N LEU A 26 15.39 15.71 -7.55
CA LEU A 26 14.18 15.28 -6.86
C LEU A 26 13.63 16.38 -5.94
N LYS A 27 14.48 17.08 -5.19
CA LYS A 27 14.07 18.19 -4.33
C LYS A 27 13.47 19.35 -5.13
N ALA A 28 14.04 19.69 -6.28
CA ALA A 28 13.47 20.69 -7.17
C ALA A 28 12.09 20.26 -7.68
N ARG A 29 11.97 19.01 -8.16
CA ARG A 29 10.70 18.46 -8.63
C ARG A 29 9.61 18.43 -7.56
N ILE A 30 9.96 18.16 -6.30
CA ILE A 30 9.02 18.18 -5.18
C ILE A 30 8.35 19.55 -5.02
N GLN A 31 9.07 20.64 -5.30
CA GLN A 31 8.50 22.00 -5.21
C GLN A 31 7.38 22.24 -6.24
N ASP A 32 7.47 21.60 -7.40
CA ASP A 32 6.47 21.70 -8.47
C ASP A 32 5.36 20.61 -8.34
N THR A 33 5.54 19.65 -7.44
CA THR A 33 4.56 18.57 -7.23
C THR A 33 3.49 18.99 -6.22
N PRO A 34 2.19 18.87 -6.54
CA PRO A 34 1.10 19.18 -5.60
C PRO A 34 1.30 18.52 -4.24
N GLY A 35 0.84 19.15 -3.17
CA GLY A 35 0.89 18.58 -1.83
C GLY A 35 0.13 17.25 -1.72
N PRO A 36 0.50 16.36 -0.78
CA PRO A 36 -0.21 15.09 -0.58
C PRO A 36 -1.69 15.28 -0.22
N LEU A 37 -2.54 14.40 -0.73
CA LEU A 37 -4.00 14.45 -0.55
C LEU A 37 -4.50 13.94 0.82
N GLY A 38 -3.61 13.59 1.76
CA GLY A 38 -4.01 13.09 3.07
C GLY A 38 -4.60 11.67 3.04
N PHE A 39 -3.74 10.71 2.81
CA PHE A 39 -4.10 9.28 2.68
C PHE A 39 -4.84 8.76 3.91
N ALA A 40 -4.32 8.98 5.12
CA ALA A 40 -4.92 8.54 6.36
C ALA A 40 -6.29 9.19 6.63
N VAL A 41 -6.42 10.50 6.35
CA VAL A 41 -7.68 11.24 6.54
C VAL A 41 -8.76 10.70 5.60
N THR A 42 -8.41 10.40 4.35
CA THR A 42 -9.35 9.83 3.38
C THR A 42 -9.84 8.45 3.81
N LEU A 43 -8.95 7.58 4.30
CA LEU A 43 -9.35 6.26 4.79
C LEU A 43 -10.31 6.37 6.00
N GLU A 44 -10.05 7.30 6.90
CA GLU A 44 -10.92 7.52 8.05
C GLU A 44 -12.29 8.06 7.65
N ALA A 45 -12.33 8.98 6.70
CA ALA A 45 -13.57 9.62 6.23
C ALA A 45 -14.45 8.69 5.37
N THR A 46 -13.85 7.73 4.65
CA THR A 46 -14.59 6.88 3.69
C THR A 46 -15.01 5.53 4.25
N ARG A 47 -14.51 5.12 5.42
CA ARG A 47 -14.99 3.92 6.11
C ARG A 47 -16.42 4.12 6.61
N THR A 48 -17.21 3.06 6.57
CA THR A 48 -18.58 3.04 7.12
C THR A 48 -18.73 1.90 8.12
N ALA A 49 -19.81 1.91 8.92
CA ALA A 49 -20.11 0.80 9.80
C ALA A 49 -20.23 -0.52 9.00
N GLY A 50 -19.44 -1.53 9.38
CA GLY A 50 -19.41 -2.83 8.72
C GLY A 50 -18.69 -2.86 7.36
N CYS A 51 -18.03 -1.75 6.94
CA CYS A 51 -17.26 -1.72 5.70
C CYS A 51 -15.98 -0.86 5.85
N PRO A 52 -14.81 -1.48 6.05
CA PRO A 52 -13.53 -0.80 6.03
C PRO A 52 -13.29 -0.05 4.71
N ALA A 53 -12.52 1.04 4.75
CA ALA A 53 -12.11 1.77 3.56
C ALA A 53 -11.31 0.85 2.61
N LEU A 54 -11.50 0.98 1.31
CA LEU A 54 -10.81 0.15 0.32
C LEU A 54 -9.58 0.86 -0.25
N ILE A 55 -8.40 0.31 -0.01
CA ILE A 55 -7.17 0.64 -0.71
C ILE A 55 -7.04 -0.38 -1.86
N ALA A 56 -7.28 0.07 -3.10
CA ALA A 56 -7.25 -0.80 -4.27
C ALA A 56 -5.84 -0.81 -4.89
N GLU A 57 -5.26 -2.01 -5.06
CA GLU A 57 -3.87 -2.15 -5.49
C GLU A 57 -3.74 -2.35 -6.99
N VAL A 58 -3.00 -1.47 -7.64
CA VAL A 58 -2.57 -1.57 -9.04
C VAL A 58 -1.29 -2.39 -9.11
N LYS A 59 -1.41 -3.64 -9.56
CA LYS A 59 -0.34 -4.64 -9.56
C LYS A 59 -0.34 -5.48 -10.82
N LYS A 60 0.78 -5.49 -11.54
CA LYS A 60 0.98 -6.28 -12.76
C LYS A 60 1.34 -7.73 -12.47
N ALA A 61 2.29 -7.92 -11.58
CA ALA A 61 2.87 -9.22 -11.26
C ALA A 61 3.22 -9.33 -9.77
N SER A 62 3.51 -10.54 -9.30
CA SER A 62 4.08 -10.79 -7.98
C SER A 62 5.05 -11.97 -7.99
N PRO A 63 6.01 -12.05 -7.04
CA PRO A 63 6.95 -13.17 -6.98
C PRO A 63 6.32 -14.55 -6.83
N SER A 64 5.14 -14.62 -6.19
CA SER A 64 4.44 -15.88 -5.93
C SER A 64 3.56 -16.36 -7.07
N LEU A 65 3.04 -15.46 -7.91
CA LEU A 65 2.03 -15.77 -8.93
C LEU A 65 2.50 -15.46 -10.36
N GLY A 66 3.62 -14.74 -10.52
CA GLY A 66 3.98 -14.18 -11.82
C GLY A 66 3.00 -13.08 -12.26
N LEU A 67 2.69 -13.01 -13.54
CA LEU A 67 1.66 -12.11 -14.07
C LEU A 67 0.30 -12.45 -13.49
N LEU A 68 -0.45 -11.44 -13.03
CA LEU A 68 -1.79 -11.65 -12.44
C LEU A 68 -2.85 -11.95 -13.49
N ARG A 69 -2.66 -11.48 -14.72
CA ARG A 69 -3.47 -11.79 -15.89
C ARG A 69 -2.56 -12.06 -17.08
N PRO A 70 -2.85 -13.05 -17.96
CA PRO A 70 -2.02 -13.36 -19.13
C PRO A 70 -1.83 -12.17 -20.07
N GLU A 71 -2.88 -11.36 -20.31
CA GLU A 71 -2.87 -10.20 -21.18
C GLU A 71 -1.89 -9.09 -20.73
N PHE A 72 -1.49 -9.09 -19.47
CA PHE A 72 -0.49 -8.15 -18.96
C PHE A 72 0.91 -8.39 -19.52
N SER A 73 1.15 -9.52 -20.20
CA SER A 73 2.38 -9.74 -20.98
C SER A 73 2.51 -8.77 -22.15
N GLU A 74 1.39 -8.42 -22.78
CA GLU A 74 1.33 -7.53 -23.94
C GLU A 74 1.05 -6.09 -23.53
N ARG A 75 0.05 -5.88 -22.65
CA ARG A 75 -0.39 -4.57 -22.23
C ARG A 75 -0.86 -4.57 -20.77
N PHE A 76 -0.35 -3.64 -19.99
CA PHE A 76 -0.80 -3.37 -18.62
C PHE A 76 -1.46 -2.01 -18.52
N ASP A 77 -2.80 -2.00 -18.57
CA ASP A 77 -3.61 -0.78 -18.57
C ASP A 77 -3.82 -0.22 -17.15
N TYR A 78 -2.74 0.11 -16.45
CA TYR A 78 -2.79 0.62 -15.08
C TYR A 78 -3.65 1.87 -14.91
N LEU A 79 -3.77 2.74 -15.91
CA LEU A 79 -4.63 3.92 -15.86
C LEU A 79 -6.11 3.55 -15.87
N GLU A 80 -6.52 2.63 -16.74
CA GLU A 80 -7.91 2.17 -16.79
C GLU A 80 -8.29 1.38 -15.53
N ILE A 81 -7.37 0.59 -14.98
CA ILE A 81 -7.55 -0.07 -13.69
C ILE A 81 -7.77 0.96 -12.58
N ALA A 82 -6.91 1.99 -12.49
CA ALA A 82 -7.01 3.03 -11.47
C ALA A 82 -8.31 3.85 -11.59
N LYS A 83 -8.73 4.20 -12.82
CA LYS A 83 -10.02 4.87 -13.08
C LYS A 83 -11.19 3.98 -12.66
N THR A 84 -11.16 2.70 -13.00
CA THR A 84 -12.17 1.72 -12.59
C THR A 84 -12.27 1.65 -11.06
N TYR A 85 -11.16 1.61 -10.36
CA TYR A 85 -11.14 1.64 -8.90
C TYR A 85 -11.80 2.91 -8.35
N HIS A 86 -11.46 4.07 -8.92
CA HIS A 86 -12.05 5.35 -8.52
C HIS A 86 -13.56 5.38 -8.74
N THR A 87 -14.01 5.02 -9.94
CA THR A 87 -15.44 5.04 -10.33
C THR A 87 -16.30 4.12 -9.47
N HIS A 88 -15.72 2.99 -9.00
CA HIS A 88 -16.44 2.02 -8.17
C HIS A 88 -16.23 2.20 -6.66
N GLY A 89 -15.63 3.33 -6.25
CA GLY A 89 -15.63 3.77 -4.87
C GLY A 89 -14.50 3.16 -4.02
N ALA A 90 -13.34 2.87 -4.60
CA ALA A 90 -12.12 2.73 -3.80
C ALA A 90 -11.85 4.06 -3.08
N SER A 91 -11.29 3.98 -1.87
CA SER A 91 -10.97 5.14 -1.03
C SER A 91 -9.58 5.70 -1.37
N ALA A 92 -8.67 4.82 -1.71
CA ALA A 92 -7.27 5.14 -2.03
C ALA A 92 -6.70 4.08 -2.97
N LEU A 93 -5.56 4.39 -3.57
CA LEU A 93 -4.81 3.47 -4.42
C LEU A 93 -3.54 2.99 -3.71
N SER A 94 -3.09 1.79 -4.04
CA SER A 94 -1.75 1.28 -3.76
C SER A 94 -1.09 0.96 -5.10
N VAL A 95 0.03 1.59 -5.42
CA VAL A 95 0.69 1.42 -6.71
C VAL A 95 2.04 0.74 -6.53
N LEU A 96 2.19 -0.46 -7.11
CA LEU A 96 3.47 -1.18 -7.10
C LEU A 96 4.48 -0.43 -7.98
N THR A 97 5.62 -0.09 -7.40
CA THR A 97 6.70 0.61 -8.14
C THR A 97 7.97 -0.20 -8.26
N ASP A 98 8.10 -1.30 -7.53
CA ASP A 98 9.21 -2.24 -7.70
C ASP A 98 9.19 -2.85 -9.10
N LYS A 99 10.31 -2.70 -9.82
CA LYS A 99 10.44 -3.10 -11.23
C LYS A 99 10.66 -4.59 -11.40
N ASP A 100 11.59 -5.16 -10.65
CA ASP A 100 12.13 -6.48 -10.96
C ASP A 100 11.28 -7.63 -10.39
N PHE A 101 10.63 -7.42 -9.26
CA PHE A 101 9.82 -8.45 -8.61
C PHE A 101 8.31 -8.30 -8.85
N PHE A 102 7.85 -7.06 -9.10
CA PHE A 102 6.44 -6.76 -9.30
C PHE A 102 6.11 -6.16 -10.66
N GLN A 103 7.11 -5.93 -11.51
CA GLN A 103 6.99 -5.27 -12.82
C GLN A 103 6.26 -3.92 -12.73
N GLY A 104 6.51 -3.20 -11.63
CA GLY A 104 5.97 -1.87 -11.35
C GLY A 104 6.83 -0.75 -11.93
N SER A 105 6.40 0.50 -11.70
CA SER A 105 7.16 1.69 -12.10
C SER A 105 6.70 2.92 -11.30
N LEU A 106 7.65 3.81 -10.96
CA LEU A 106 7.34 5.15 -10.46
C LEU A 106 6.54 5.99 -11.48
N ASP A 107 6.73 5.72 -12.77
CA ASP A 107 5.94 6.40 -13.82
C ASP A 107 4.47 6.02 -13.74
N TYR A 108 4.13 4.77 -13.39
CA TYR A 108 2.73 4.38 -13.17
C TYR A 108 2.11 5.22 -12.05
N LEU A 109 2.83 5.40 -10.94
CA LEU A 109 2.36 6.25 -9.84
C LEU A 109 2.12 7.69 -10.29
N ARG A 110 3.10 8.29 -11.00
CA ARG A 110 3.00 9.66 -11.50
C ARG A 110 1.79 9.84 -12.43
N GLU A 111 1.63 8.97 -13.42
CA GLU A 111 0.58 9.10 -14.42
C GLU A 111 -0.81 8.83 -13.83
N ILE A 112 -0.92 7.90 -12.88
CA ILE A 112 -2.15 7.68 -12.11
C ILE A 112 -2.49 8.95 -11.31
N LYS A 113 -1.53 9.55 -10.60
CA LYS A 113 -1.76 10.77 -9.83
C LYS A 113 -2.16 11.98 -10.68
N GLN A 114 -1.72 12.04 -11.93
CA GLN A 114 -2.12 13.08 -12.89
C GLN A 114 -3.53 12.85 -13.45
N SER A 115 -4.01 11.60 -13.47
CA SER A 115 -5.24 11.19 -14.15
C SER A 115 -6.41 10.92 -13.19
N VAL A 116 -6.12 10.55 -11.93
CA VAL A 116 -7.14 10.11 -10.95
C VAL A 116 -6.98 10.90 -9.66
N PRO A 117 -8.02 11.65 -9.20
CA PRO A 117 -7.95 12.50 -8.02
C PRO A 117 -8.11 11.70 -6.72
N MET A 118 -7.25 10.72 -6.50
CA MET A 118 -7.27 9.85 -5.32
C MET A 118 -5.91 9.86 -4.61
N PRO A 119 -5.88 9.71 -3.28
CA PRO A 119 -4.63 9.49 -2.58
C PRO A 119 -4.03 8.13 -2.96
N ALA A 120 -2.71 8.09 -3.12
CA ALA A 120 -1.97 6.91 -3.54
C ALA A 120 -0.80 6.58 -2.62
N LEU A 121 -0.72 5.31 -2.22
CA LEU A 121 0.41 4.71 -1.54
C LEU A 121 1.45 4.27 -2.58
N ASN A 122 2.69 4.73 -2.44
CA ASN A 122 3.83 4.11 -3.11
C ASN A 122 4.15 2.77 -2.43
N LYS A 123 3.80 1.67 -3.07
CA LYS A 123 4.02 0.30 -2.58
C LYS A 123 5.39 -0.18 -3.07
N GLU A 124 6.42 0.06 -2.24
CA GLU A 124 7.83 -0.19 -2.55
C GLU A 124 8.55 -0.71 -1.30
N PHE A 125 9.67 -1.40 -1.50
CA PHE A 125 10.59 -1.78 -0.43
C PHE A 125 11.51 -0.61 -0.10
N MET A 126 11.15 0.18 0.90
CA MET A 126 11.92 1.34 1.33
C MET A 126 13.14 0.89 2.14
N VAL A 127 14.34 1.06 1.58
CA VAL A 127 15.62 0.65 2.18
C VAL A 127 16.66 1.77 2.19
N GLU A 128 16.42 2.86 1.44
CA GLU A 128 17.31 4.02 1.31
C GLU A 128 16.50 5.32 1.33
N GLU A 129 17.08 6.39 1.87
CA GLU A 129 16.42 7.71 1.99
C GLU A 129 15.97 8.29 0.66
N ILE A 130 16.71 8.05 -0.42
CA ILE A 130 16.43 8.58 -1.74
C ILE A 130 15.04 8.18 -2.25
N GLN A 131 14.54 7.01 -1.86
CA GLN A 131 13.24 6.49 -2.27
C GLN A 131 12.06 7.33 -1.74
N PHE A 132 12.22 7.97 -0.59
CA PHE A 132 11.20 8.87 -0.02
C PHE A 132 11.07 10.15 -0.85
N TYR A 133 12.21 10.68 -1.32
CA TYR A 133 12.22 11.82 -2.24
C TYR A 133 11.66 11.42 -3.61
N GLU A 134 11.99 10.22 -4.12
CA GLU A 134 11.38 9.68 -5.34
C GLU A 134 9.86 9.57 -5.16
N ALA A 135 9.38 8.91 -4.12
CA ALA A 135 7.95 8.77 -3.85
C ALA A 135 7.23 10.12 -3.86
N ARG A 136 7.78 11.11 -3.12
CA ARG A 136 7.19 12.45 -3.04
C ARG A 136 7.24 13.19 -4.39
N ALA A 137 8.36 13.12 -5.10
CA ALA A 137 8.54 13.75 -6.41
C ALA A 137 7.65 13.16 -7.51
N TYR A 138 7.24 11.90 -7.35
CA TYR A 138 6.33 11.21 -8.26
C TYR A 138 4.85 11.27 -7.80
N GLY A 139 4.57 12.05 -6.75
CA GLY A 139 3.22 12.40 -6.32
C GLY A 139 2.56 11.42 -5.35
N ALA A 140 3.34 10.56 -4.67
CA ALA A 140 2.81 9.74 -3.58
C ALA A 140 2.20 10.61 -2.47
N ASP A 141 1.16 10.10 -1.85
CA ASP A 141 0.53 10.65 -0.65
C ASP A 141 0.92 9.86 0.61
N ALA A 142 1.30 8.61 0.41
CA ALA A 142 1.78 7.72 1.45
C ALA A 142 2.91 6.81 0.95
N VAL A 143 3.70 6.30 1.90
CA VAL A 143 4.75 5.30 1.66
C VAL A 143 4.60 4.12 2.60
N LEU A 144 5.19 2.99 2.22
CA LEU A 144 5.20 1.75 2.99
C LEU A 144 6.50 1.62 3.79
N LEU A 145 6.40 1.30 5.08
CA LEU A 145 7.53 0.81 5.87
C LEU A 145 7.26 -0.61 6.34
N ILE A 146 8.04 -1.57 5.87
CA ILE A 146 7.93 -2.98 6.25
C ILE A 146 8.86 -3.23 7.45
N VAL A 147 8.29 -3.48 8.63
CA VAL A 147 9.07 -3.64 9.88
C VAL A 147 10.08 -4.78 9.80
N ALA A 148 9.71 -5.87 9.11
CA ALA A 148 10.60 -7.02 8.86
C ALA A 148 11.83 -6.70 8.00
N ALA A 149 11.79 -5.61 7.24
CA ALA A 149 12.84 -5.19 6.29
C ALA A 149 13.84 -4.20 6.89
N LEU A 150 13.54 -3.61 8.06
CA LEU A 150 14.25 -2.46 8.60
C LEU A 150 14.89 -2.75 9.97
N GLU A 151 16.07 -2.22 10.14
CA GLU A 151 16.67 -2.09 11.47
C GLU A 151 15.87 -1.08 12.31
N ARG A 152 16.00 -1.20 13.66
CA ARG A 152 15.23 -0.37 14.59
C ARG A 152 15.41 1.12 14.35
N GLN A 153 16.64 1.60 14.24
CA GLN A 153 16.92 3.02 14.04
C GLN A 153 16.50 3.47 12.66
N GLN A 154 16.75 2.68 11.63
CA GLN A 154 16.34 2.96 10.26
C GLN A 154 14.82 3.15 10.14
N MET A 155 14.02 2.32 10.83
CA MET A 155 12.56 2.48 10.87
C MET A 155 12.14 3.86 11.43
N ILE A 156 12.79 4.30 12.53
CA ILE A 156 12.53 5.60 13.15
C ILE A 156 12.90 6.74 12.22
N ASP A 157 14.11 6.68 11.64
CA ASP A 157 14.64 7.73 10.77
C ASP A 157 13.80 7.86 9.49
N PHE A 158 13.42 6.74 8.88
CA PHE A 158 12.58 6.72 7.69
C PHE A 158 11.15 7.20 7.97
N TYR A 159 10.59 6.84 9.14
CA TYR A 159 9.29 7.39 9.54
C TYR A 159 9.34 8.91 9.67
N ALA A 160 10.37 9.43 10.36
CA ALA A 160 10.55 10.87 10.52
C ALA A 160 10.79 11.59 9.17
N LEU A 161 11.60 11.00 8.28
CA LEU A 161 11.85 11.54 6.94
C LEU A 161 10.56 11.61 6.12
N ALA A 162 9.77 10.54 6.09
CA ALA A 162 8.50 10.51 5.36
C ALA A 162 7.54 11.58 5.88
N LYS A 163 7.40 11.72 7.20
CA LYS A 163 6.58 12.76 7.83
C LYS A 163 7.10 14.16 7.52
N GLY A 164 8.41 14.36 7.50
CA GLY A 164 9.06 15.62 7.11
C GLY A 164 8.78 16.02 5.65
N LEU A 165 8.53 15.05 4.77
CA LEU A 165 8.13 15.24 3.37
C LEU A 165 6.60 15.39 3.21
N GLY A 166 5.83 15.38 4.30
CA GLY A 166 4.36 15.46 4.29
C GLY A 166 3.65 14.16 3.93
N LEU A 167 4.37 13.05 3.82
CA LEU A 167 3.80 11.75 3.46
C LEU A 167 3.14 11.08 4.67
N ASP A 168 2.01 10.42 4.47
CA ASP A 168 1.51 9.43 5.40
C ASP A 168 2.36 8.15 5.32
N VAL A 169 2.38 7.37 6.40
CA VAL A 169 3.22 6.17 6.48
C VAL A 169 2.38 4.98 6.90
N LEU A 170 2.25 3.98 6.02
CA LEU A 170 1.70 2.68 6.35
C LEU A 170 2.84 1.80 6.89
N VAL A 171 2.80 1.50 8.20
CA VAL A 171 3.81 0.68 8.87
C VAL A 171 3.31 -0.76 8.90
N GLU A 172 3.86 -1.62 8.04
CA GLU A 172 3.43 -3.01 7.85
C GLU A 172 4.09 -3.94 8.85
N THR A 173 3.26 -4.75 9.54
CA THR A 173 3.65 -5.76 10.52
C THR A 173 3.07 -7.14 10.16
N HIS A 174 3.75 -8.24 10.58
CA HIS A 174 3.33 -9.61 10.30
C HIS A 174 3.06 -10.42 11.58
N HIS A 175 3.57 -9.99 12.72
CA HIS A 175 3.44 -10.69 13.99
C HIS A 175 3.60 -9.76 15.19
N GLU A 176 3.26 -10.27 16.37
CA GLU A 176 3.22 -9.51 17.62
C GLU A 176 4.51 -8.75 17.93
N ARG A 177 5.68 -9.38 17.77
CA ARG A 177 6.97 -8.73 18.07
C ARG A 177 7.24 -7.51 17.19
N GLU A 178 6.77 -7.54 15.93
CA GLU A 178 6.88 -6.39 15.03
C GLU A 178 5.92 -5.29 15.47
N LEU A 179 4.68 -5.65 15.80
CA LEU A 179 3.70 -4.70 16.33
C LEU A 179 4.19 -4.03 17.62
N ASP A 180 4.72 -4.80 18.57
CA ASP A 180 5.27 -4.27 19.82
C ASP A 180 6.40 -3.27 19.54
N ARG A 181 7.32 -3.59 18.60
CA ARG A 181 8.37 -2.67 18.15
C ARG A 181 7.81 -1.37 17.60
N VAL A 182 6.76 -1.42 16.79
CA VAL A 182 6.11 -0.23 16.22
C VAL A 182 5.50 0.61 17.33
N LEU A 183 4.69 0.02 18.21
CA LEU A 183 4.01 0.74 19.29
C LEU A 183 4.98 1.38 20.28
N GLU A 184 6.12 0.71 20.56
CA GLU A 184 7.17 1.22 21.45
C GLU A 184 7.97 2.37 20.83
N ARG A 185 8.28 2.30 19.51
CA ARG A 185 9.25 3.19 18.87
C ARG A 185 8.64 4.30 18.03
N LEU A 186 7.40 4.13 17.60
CA LEU A 186 6.65 5.09 16.81
C LEU A 186 5.32 5.41 17.51
N PRO A 187 5.34 6.09 18.69
CA PRO A 187 4.11 6.35 19.46
C PRO A 187 3.07 7.13 18.64
N ASP A 188 3.51 8.00 17.73
CA ASP A 188 2.66 8.82 16.87
C ASP A 188 2.25 8.14 15.56
N VAL A 189 2.56 6.84 15.38
CA VAL A 189 2.12 6.10 14.19
C VAL A 189 0.61 6.14 14.07
N ARG A 190 0.12 6.54 12.89
CA ARG A 190 -1.32 6.64 12.63
C ARG A 190 -1.86 5.43 11.87
N LEU A 191 -1.12 4.91 10.90
CA LEU A 191 -1.52 3.78 10.05
C LEU A 191 -0.66 2.57 10.37
N ILE A 192 -1.28 1.49 10.86
CA ILE A 192 -0.61 0.20 11.11
C ILE A 192 -1.20 -0.83 10.17
N GLY A 193 -0.36 -1.36 9.31
CA GLY A 193 -0.66 -2.47 8.42
C GLY A 193 -0.45 -3.82 9.11
N ILE A 194 -1.37 -4.73 8.91
CA ILE A 194 -1.22 -6.12 9.31
C ILE A 194 -1.30 -6.97 8.03
N ASN A 195 -0.15 -7.51 7.62
CA ASN A 195 -0.08 -8.35 6.44
C ASN A 195 -0.35 -9.80 6.82
N ASN A 196 -1.44 -10.35 6.31
CA ASN A 196 -1.87 -11.74 6.52
C ASN A 196 -1.02 -12.75 5.77
N ARG A 197 -0.14 -12.30 4.85
CA ARG A 197 0.74 -13.19 4.08
C ARG A 197 2.04 -13.42 4.84
N ASP A 198 2.32 -14.67 5.15
CA ASP A 198 3.65 -15.06 5.64
C ASP A 198 4.68 -14.92 4.51
N LEU A 199 5.73 -14.12 4.76
CA LEU A 199 6.77 -13.83 3.76
C LEU A 199 7.73 -15.00 3.48
N LYS A 200 7.62 -16.11 4.26
CA LYS A 200 8.43 -17.31 4.06
C LYS A 200 7.69 -18.38 3.27
N THR A 201 6.42 -18.60 3.61
CA THR A 201 5.59 -19.68 3.05
C THR A 201 4.63 -19.19 1.97
N PHE A 202 4.39 -17.89 1.86
CA PHE A 202 3.38 -17.24 1.03
C PHE A 202 1.93 -17.62 1.34
N THR A 203 1.70 -18.36 2.41
CA THR A 203 0.34 -18.64 2.90
C THR A 203 -0.30 -17.38 3.47
N THR A 204 -1.63 -17.26 3.37
CA THR A 204 -2.40 -16.14 3.92
C THR A 204 -3.36 -16.64 4.99
N ASP A 205 -3.40 -15.96 6.15
CA ASP A 205 -4.30 -16.25 7.26
C ASP A 205 -4.88 -14.94 7.84
N LEU A 206 -6.15 -14.66 7.58
CA LEU A 206 -6.87 -13.50 8.14
C LEU A 206 -6.89 -13.48 9.68
N GLY A 207 -6.73 -14.64 10.31
CA GLY A 207 -6.58 -14.76 11.75
C GLY A 207 -5.41 -13.94 12.31
N VAL A 208 -4.38 -13.64 11.50
CA VAL A 208 -3.28 -12.75 11.91
C VAL A 208 -3.82 -11.36 12.22
N THR A 209 -4.59 -10.75 11.29
CA THR A 209 -5.22 -9.45 11.54
C THR A 209 -6.15 -9.49 12.74
N ILE A 210 -7.02 -10.49 12.85
CA ILE A 210 -8.00 -10.60 13.94
C ILE A 210 -7.30 -10.64 15.31
N ARG A 211 -6.21 -11.40 15.42
CA ARG A 211 -5.43 -11.48 16.68
C ARG A 211 -4.68 -10.18 16.99
N LEU A 212 -4.06 -9.56 16.00
CA LEU A 212 -3.24 -8.37 16.23
C LEU A 212 -4.06 -7.09 16.39
N ALA A 213 -5.21 -6.98 15.74
CA ALA A 213 -6.06 -5.79 15.80
C ALA A 213 -6.46 -5.43 17.24
N SER A 214 -6.78 -6.41 18.06
CA SER A 214 -7.16 -6.21 19.47
C SER A 214 -6.04 -5.64 20.36
N ARG A 215 -4.78 -5.70 19.90
CA ARG A 215 -3.61 -5.17 20.61
C ARG A 215 -3.26 -3.73 20.24
N ILE A 216 -3.86 -3.21 19.18
CA ILE A 216 -3.56 -1.86 18.69
C ILE A 216 -4.40 -0.85 19.50
N PRO A 217 -3.76 0.14 20.12
CA PRO A 217 -4.48 1.16 20.89
C PRO A 217 -5.47 1.96 20.04
N ALA A 218 -6.54 2.45 20.68
CA ALA A 218 -7.50 3.36 20.04
C ALA A 218 -6.81 4.61 19.47
N GLY A 219 -7.39 5.18 18.42
CA GLY A 219 -6.86 6.36 17.73
C GLY A 219 -5.87 6.05 16.61
N LYS A 220 -5.53 4.78 16.38
CA LYS A 220 -4.72 4.32 15.24
C LYS A 220 -5.62 3.66 14.20
N LEU A 221 -5.29 3.81 12.92
CA LEU A 221 -6.00 3.17 11.82
C LEU A 221 -5.35 1.82 11.49
N ILE A 222 -6.14 0.76 11.58
CA ILE A 222 -5.72 -0.62 11.28
C ILE A 222 -6.03 -0.92 9.84
N VAL A 223 -5.01 -1.32 9.07
CA VAL A 223 -5.14 -1.75 7.68
C VAL A 223 -4.85 -3.25 7.60
N SER A 224 -5.79 -4.03 7.08
CA SER A 224 -5.58 -5.47 6.81
C SER A 224 -5.10 -5.65 5.36
N GLU A 225 -4.03 -6.40 5.17
CA GLU A 225 -3.43 -6.62 3.86
C GLU A 225 -3.36 -8.11 3.52
N SER A 226 -3.57 -8.46 2.26
CA SER A 226 -3.55 -9.83 1.73
C SER A 226 -4.69 -10.74 2.20
N GLY A 227 -5.07 -11.71 1.36
CA GLY A 227 -6.03 -12.77 1.71
C GLY A 227 -7.51 -12.36 1.69
N ILE A 228 -7.85 -11.17 1.19
CA ILE A 228 -9.24 -10.67 1.15
C ILE A 228 -9.83 -10.98 -0.22
N HIS A 229 -10.76 -11.95 -0.26
CA HIS A 229 -11.30 -12.47 -1.53
C HIS A 229 -12.82 -12.36 -1.66
N GLN A 230 -13.55 -12.19 -0.56
CA GLN A 230 -15.02 -12.23 -0.55
C GLN A 230 -15.61 -11.36 0.57
N ARG A 231 -16.88 -11.01 0.44
CA ARG A 231 -17.58 -10.16 1.41
C ARG A 231 -17.50 -10.70 2.86
N ALA A 232 -17.57 -12.02 3.05
CA ALA A 232 -17.45 -12.62 4.37
C ALA A 232 -16.13 -12.26 5.09
N HIS A 233 -15.02 -12.18 4.35
CA HIS A 233 -13.74 -11.73 4.89
C HIS A 233 -13.79 -10.27 5.36
N VAL A 234 -14.47 -9.41 4.58
CA VAL A 234 -14.62 -7.99 4.92
C VAL A 234 -15.46 -7.81 6.19
N VAL A 235 -16.52 -8.61 6.35
CA VAL A 235 -17.35 -8.60 7.57
C VAL A 235 -16.53 -9.00 8.79
N GLN A 236 -15.78 -10.09 8.71
CA GLN A 236 -14.89 -10.54 9.80
C GLN A 236 -13.87 -9.48 10.21
N LEU A 237 -13.26 -8.79 9.22
CA LEU A 237 -12.30 -7.72 9.47
C LEU A 237 -12.97 -6.50 10.13
N ALA A 238 -14.17 -6.12 9.67
CA ALA A 238 -14.92 -5.03 10.26
C ALA A 238 -15.29 -5.32 11.73
N GLU A 239 -15.73 -6.54 12.05
CA GLU A 239 -16.03 -7.00 13.41
C GLU A 239 -14.77 -6.99 14.29
N ALA A 240 -13.59 -7.26 13.73
CA ALA A 240 -12.31 -7.14 14.42
C ALA A 240 -11.81 -5.70 14.60
N GLY A 241 -12.56 -4.69 14.16
CA GLY A 241 -12.20 -3.27 14.30
C GLY A 241 -11.21 -2.77 13.24
N VAL A 242 -11.08 -3.46 12.10
CA VAL A 242 -10.25 -3.00 10.98
C VAL A 242 -10.85 -1.76 10.32
N HIS A 243 -10.04 -0.76 10.05
CA HIS A 243 -10.45 0.53 9.50
C HIS A 243 -10.33 0.59 7.98
N ALA A 244 -9.34 -0.09 7.40
CA ALA A 244 -9.14 -0.17 5.97
C ALA A 244 -8.63 -1.56 5.55
N MET A 245 -8.83 -1.90 4.28
CA MET A 245 -8.35 -3.14 3.68
C MET A 245 -7.58 -2.83 2.40
N LEU A 246 -6.40 -3.43 2.23
CA LEU A 246 -5.61 -3.36 1.02
C LEU A 246 -5.84 -4.60 0.18
N VAL A 247 -6.41 -4.43 -1.01
CA VAL A 247 -6.86 -5.52 -1.88
C VAL A 247 -6.28 -5.33 -3.28
N GLY A 248 -5.59 -6.34 -3.78
CA GLY A 248 -5.02 -6.33 -5.13
C GLY A 248 -5.41 -7.56 -5.94
N GLU A 249 -4.95 -8.73 -5.50
CA GLU A 249 -5.09 -9.97 -6.27
C GLU A 249 -6.54 -10.28 -6.67
N SER A 250 -7.46 -10.25 -5.72
CA SER A 250 -8.87 -10.58 -5.98
C SER A 250 -9.59 -9.54 -6.86
N LEU A 251 -9.15 -8.28 -6.87
CA LEU A 251 -9.66 -7.25 -7.77
C LEU A 251 -9.11 -7.44 -9.18
N ILE A 252 -7.79 -7.56 -9.31
CA ILE A 252 -7.13 -7.67 -10.62
C ILE A 252 -7.55 -8.94 -11.35
N ARG A 253 -7.76 -10.05 -10.65
CA ARG A 253 -8.13 -11.34 -11.26
C ARG A 253 -9.62 -11.51 -11.52
N ALA A 254 -10.46 -10.61 -11.06
CA ALA A 254 -11.89 -10.65 -11.32
C ALA A 254 -12.19 -10.32 -12.80
N ASP A 255 -13.17 -11.00 -13.38
CA ASP A 255 -13.62 -10.73 -14.76
C ASP A 255 -14.16 -9.29 -14.89
N ASP A 256 -14.92 -8.84 -13.88
CA ASP A 256 -15.37 -7.45 -13.70
C ASP A 256 -14.85 -6.90 -12.37
N ILE A 257 -13.90 -5.98 -12.46
CA ILE A 257 -13.30 -5.31 -11.30
C ILE A 257 -14.33 -4.50 -10.52
N GLY A 258 -15.24 -3.81 -11.22
CA GLY A 258 -16.26 -2.98 -10.59
C GLY A 258 -17.27 -3.81 -9.81
N GLU A 259 -17.70 -4.94 -10.37
CA GLU A 259 -18.55 -5.90 -9.66
C GLU A 259 -17.88 -6.46 -8.43
N LYS A 260 -16.59 -6.81 -8.53
CA LYS A 260 -15.81 -7.30 -7.39
C LYS A 260 -15.68 -6.27 -6.26
N ILE A 261 -15.50 -5.01 -6.58
CA ILE A 261 -15.50 -3.93 -5.58
C ILE A 261 -16.87 -3.83 -4.91
N ARG A 262 -17.97 -3.86 -5.67
CA ARG A 262 -19.33 -3.82 -5.11
C ARG A 262 -19.59 -5.02 -4.19
N GLU A 263 -19.20 -6.22 -4.60
CA GLU A 263 -19.29 -7.45 -3.77
C GLU A 263 -18.56 -7.25 -2.44
N LEU A 264 -17.29 -6.87 -2.48
CA LEU A 264 -16.49 -6.69 -1.27
C LEU A 264 -17.08 -5.62 -0.34
N ARG A 265 -17.58 -4.53 -0.89
CA ARG A 265 -18.19 -3.44 -0.13
C ARG A 265 -19.63 -3.76 0.33
N GLY A 266 -20.25 -4.80 -0.17
CA GLY A 266 -21.63 -5.15 0.15
C GLY A 266 -22.65 -4.17 -0.42
N VAL A 267 -22.36 -3.55 -1.58
CA VAL A 267 -23.25 -2.62 -2.29
C VAL A 267 -23.92 -3.38 -3.43
N SER A 268 -25.26 -3.41 -3.47
CA SER A 268 -26.00 -4.03 -4.58
C SER A 268 -25.87 -3.24 -5.89
N ALA A 269 -25.95 -3.94 -7.02
CA ALA A 269 -25.83 -3.34 -8.37
C ALA A 269 -26.88 -2.26 -8.70
N GLN A 270 -27.92 -2.08 -7.88
CA GLN A 270 -29.04 -1.15 -8.12
C GLN A 270 -28.85 0.26 -7.54
N ALA A 271 -27.70 0.58 -6.93
CA ALA A 271 -27.49 1.89 -6.29
C ALA A 271 -26.78 2.94 -7.18
N THR A 272 -26.59 2.65 -8.47
CA THR A 272 -26.07 3.62 -9.45
C THR A 272 -27.08 3.84 -10.55
N ALA A 273 -28.12 4.62 -10.24
CA ALA A 273 -29.01 5.24 -11.23
C ALA A 273 -28.92 6.76 -11.07
#